data_eed5500032b651be275363dcb7058b5c
#
_entry.id   eed5500032b651be275363dcb7058b5c
#
_cell.length_a   1.000
_cell.length_b   1.000
_cell.length_c   1.000
_cell.angle_alpha   90.00
_cell.angle_beta   90.00
_cell.angle_gamma   90.00
#
_symmetry.space_group_name_H-M   'P 1'
#
loop_
_entity.id
_entity.type
_entity.pdbx_description
1 polymer ?
#
loop_
_entity_poly.entity_id
_entity_poly.type
_entity_poly.pdbx_seq_one_letter_code
_entity_poly.pdbx_strand_id
1 'polypeptide(L)'
;LEQEDFEVEIDEKTVLVLDTSKPIFDREPQDFSFFDALEIESAGFGLNTILPALEMASSDDKIIGISIKNMSAAGGTSNLIALRNGLKKFKESGKFIKAYSDGYTQADYFLASIADSIFVHPEGLVDFRGLSAEVMYYKSAQEKSGVTMEVIRQGKYKSAVEPYLFDKMSNENRIQIKTILSDVWSEMVDD
;
A
#
# COMPACT_ATOMS: atom_id res chain seq x y z
N LEU A 1 -35.47 -4.86 -6.48
CA LEU A 1 -34.85 -5.79 -5.55
C LEU A 1 -34.45 -4.98 -4.34
N GLU A 2 -35.20 -5.14 -3.23
CA GLU A 2 -34.87 -4.54 -1.94
C GLU A 2 -33.54 -5.18 -1.49
N GLN A 3 -32.53 -4.34 -1.26
CA GLN A 3 -31.37 -4.74 -0.48
C GLN A 3 -31.87 -4.94 0.95
N GLU A 4 -31.87 -6.16 1.42
CA GLU A 4 -32.01 -6.44 2.85
C GLU A 4 -30.75 -5.87 3.52
N ASP A 5 -30.91 -4.74 4.20
CA ASP A 5 -29.91 -4.23 5.13
C ASP A 5 -29.78 -5.25 6.27
N PHE A 6 -28.77 -6.11 6.20
CA PHE A 6 -28.41 -6.95 7.32
C PHE A 6 -27.81 -6.05 8.41
N GLU A 7 -28.64 -5.62 9.37
CA GLU A 7 -28.13 -5.06 10.62
C GLU A 7 -27.32 -6.13 11.35
N VAL A 8 -26.00 -6.04 11.27
CA VAL A 8 -25.11 -6.88 12.06
C VAL A 8 -25.18 -6.39 13.50
N GLU A 9 -25.78 -7.19 14.39
CA GLU A 9 -25.82 -6.88 15.81
C GLU A 9 -24.38 -6.98 16.39
N ILE A 10 -23.88 -5.85 16.91
CA ILE A 10 -22.53 -5.78 17.51
C ILE A 10 -22.66 -6.13 19.00
N ASP A 11 -22.01 -7.22 19.40
CA ASP A 11 -21.92 -7.66 20.79
C ASP A 11 -20.95 -6.81 21.61
N GLU A 12 -21.10 -6.86 22.94
CA GLU A 12 -20.15 -6.29 23.89
C GLU A 12 -18.75 -6.90 23.73
N LYS A 13 -17.72 -6.07 23.78
CA LYS A 13 -16.30 -6.46 23.65
C LYS A 13 -15.93 -7.02 22.26
N THR A 14 -16.58 -6.55 21.24
CA THR A 14 -16.28 -6.93 19.86
C THR A 14 -14.89 -6.44 19.43
N VAL A 15 -14.17 -7.29 18.72
CA VAL A 15 -12.92 -6.96 18.02
C VAL A 15 -13.18 -6.97 16.52
N LEU A 16 -12.96 -5.86 15.86
CA LEU A 16 -13.09 -5.78 14.41
C LEU A 16 -11.92 -6.51 13.74
N VAL A 17 -12.21 -7.23 12.67
CA VAL A 17 -11.19 -7.86 11.83
C VAL A 17 -11.02 -7.03 10.57
N LEU A 18 -9.83 -6.49 10.38
CA LEU A 18 -9.40 -5.86 9.14
C LEU A 18 -8.55 -6.87 8.36
N ASP A 19 -9.14 -7.49 7.35
CA ASP A 19 -8.44 -8.43 6.47
C ASP A 19 -7.88 -7.65 5.28
N THR A 20 -6.55 -7.51 5.23
CA THR A 20 -5.85 -6.77 4.18
C THR A 20 -5.30 -7.68 3.07
N SER A 21 -5.81 -8.91 2.94
CA SER A 21 -5.47 -9.81 1.82
C SER A 21 -5.94 -9.28 0.46
N LYS A 22 -6.94 -8.39 0.47
CA LYS A 22 -7.50 -7.76 -0.73
C LYS A 22 -6.88 -6.39 -0.98
N PRO A 23 -6.79 -5.94 -2.25
CA PRO A 23 -6.25 -4.62 -2.58
C PRO A 23 -7.02 -3.47 -1.92
N ILE A 24 -6.30 -2.41 -1.58
CA ILE A 24 -6.87 -1.18 -1.02
C ILE A 24 -6.92 -0.13 -2.12
N PHE A 25 -8.14 0.29 -2.46
CA PHE A 25 -8.42 1.33 -3.45
C PHE A 25 -8.75 2.67 -2.77
N ASP A 26 -8.62 3.76 -3.51
CA ASP A 26 -9.08 5.08 -3.06
C ASP A 26 -10.61 5.09 -2.86
N ARG A 27 -11.33 4.45 -3.77
CA ARG A 27 -12.78 4.27 -3.70
C ARG A 27 -13.13 2.82 -3.93
N GLU A 28 -14.17 2.38 -3.24
CA GLU A 28 -14.74 1.07 -3.47
C GLU A 28 -15.10 0.89 -4.95
N PRO A 29 -14.64 -0.20 -5.59
CA PRO A 29 -15.02 -0.48 -6.97
C PRO A 29 -16.54 -0.55 -7.05
N GLN A 30 -17.15 0.24 -7.93
CA GLN A 30 -18.59 0.16 -8.14
C GLN A 30 -18.94 -1.18 -8.80
N ASP A 31 -19.93 -1.85 -8.25
CA ASP A 31 -20.42 -3.19 -8.59
C ASP A 31 -20.98 -3.29 -10.03
N PHE A 32 -20.20 -3.02 -11.02
CA PHE A 32 -20.54 -3.31 -12.40
C PHE A 32 -19.31 -3.67 -13.22
N SER A 33 -18.72 -4.79 -12.88
CA SER A 33 -17.60 -5.35 -13.62
C SER A 33 -18.08 -6.61 -14.35
N PHE A 34 -17.59 -6.81 -15.56
CA PHE A 34 -17.66 -8.08 -16.28
C PHE A 34 -17.18 -9.27 -15.40
N PHE A 35 -16.36 -8.99 -14.38
CA PHE A 35 -15.84 -9.97 -13.42
C PHE A 35 -16.90 -10.41 -12.40
N ASP A 36 -17.89 -9.59 -12.05
CA ASP A 36 -18.98 -10.00 -11.17
C ASP A 36 -19.92 -10.99 -11.89
N ALA A 37 -20.05 -10.85 -13.20
CA ALA A 37 -20.76 -11.81 -14.05
C ALA A 37 -20.05 -13.18 -14.13
N LEU A 38 -18.77 -13.25 -13.74
CA LEU A 38 -17.97 -14.47 -13.69
C LEU A 38 -17.81 -15.03 -12.28
N GLU A 39 -18.52 -14.49 -11.27
CA GLU A 39 -18.40 -14.87 -9.85
C GLU A 39 -16.95 -14.83 -9.32
N ILE A 40 -16.11 -14.01 -9.89
CA ILE A 40 -14.76 -13.78 -9.37
C ILE A 40 -14.91 -12.78 -8.23
N GLU A 41 -14.81 -13.27 -7.00
CA GLU A 41 -14.70 -12.42 -5.80
C GLU A 41 -13.56 -11.41 -5.98
N SER A 42 -13.91 -10.28 -6.55
CA SER A 42 -12.85 -9.31 -6.78
C SER A 42 -12.90 -8.30 -5.70
N ALA A 43 -13.35 -7.59 -5.45
CA ALA A 43 -13.25 -6.25 -4.91
C ALA A 43 -12.38 -6.19 -3.67
N GLY A 44 -11.41 -5.37 -3.73
CA GLY A 44 -10.69 -4.85 -2.59
C GLY A 44 -11.58 -3.90 -1.79
N PHE A 45 -10.98 -3.23 -0.82
CA PHE A 45 -11.67 -2.26 0.04
C PHE A 45 -11.45 -0.84 -0.46
N GLY A 46 -12.48 -0.01 -0.40
CA GLY A 46 -12.36 1.43 -0.62
C GLY A 46 -11.96 2.17 0.67
N LEU A 47 -11.00 3.08 0.58
CA LEU A 47 -10.68 3.97 1.70
C LEU A 47 -11.87 4.83 2.11
N ASN A 48 -12.71 5.21 1.14
CA ASN A 48 -13.94 5.95 1.39
C ASN A 48 -14.94 5.20 2.29
N THR A 49 -14.83 3.88 2.40
CA THR A 49 -15.66 3.03 3.27
C THR A 49 -14.92 2.72 4.58
N ILE A 50 -13.63 2.35 4.51
CA ILE A 50 -12.85 1.95 5.69
C ILE A 50 -12.65 3.11 6.66
N LEU A 51 -12.27 4.29 6.18
CA LEU A 51 -11.92 5.41 7.06
C LEU A 51 -13.10 5.88 7.91
N PRO A 52 -14.32 6.09 7.38
CA PRO A 52 -15.50 6.36 8.19
C PRO A 52 -15.85 5.22 9.16
N ALA A 53 -15.69 3.96 8.74
CA ALA A 53 -15.93 2.82 9.62
C ALA A 53 -14.97 2.78 10.83
N LEU A 54 -13.69 3.13 10.62
CA LEU A 54 -12.71 3.27 11.72
C LEU A 54 -13.07 4.41 12.67
N GLU A 55 -13.57 5.53 12.15
CA GLU A 55 -14.01 6.66 12.95
C GLU A 55 -15.24 6.30 13.80
N MET A 56 -16.23 5.64 13.21
CA MET A 56 -17.40 5.12 13.96
C MET A 56 -16.95 4.11 15.03
N ALA A 57 -16.09 3.16 14.67
CA ALA A 57 -15.57 2.14 15.58
C ALA A 57 -14.77 2.75 16.77
N SER A 58 -14.11 3.87 16.55
CA SER A 58 -13.38 4.57 17.61
C SER A 58 -14.31 5.09 18.72
N SER A 59 -15.54 5.44 18.37
CA SER A 59 -16.55 6.01 19.25
C SER A 59 -17.54 4.99 19.81
N ASP A 60 -17.57 3.76 19.31
CA ASP A 60 -18.51 2.72 19.73
C ASP A 60 -17.96 1.95 20.93
N ASP A 61 -18.60 2.06 22.09
CA ASP A 61 -18.16 1.43 23.34
C ASP A 61 -18.18 -0.12 23.30
N LYS A 62 -18.94 -0.73 22.40
CA LYS A 62 -18.97 -2.18 22.20
C LYS A 62 -17.69 -2.69 21.53
N ILE A 63 -16.98 -1.86 20.77
CA ILE A 63 -15.76 -2.22 20.06
C ILE A 63 -14.55 -1.93 20.97
N ILE A 64 -13.75 -2.95 21.25
CA ILE A 64 -12.59 -2.84 22.13
C ILE A 64 -11.25 -2.82 21.40
N GLY A 65 -11.22 -3.15 20.11
CA GLY A 65 -9.99 -3.13 19.34
C GLY A 65 -10.14 -3.63 17.92
N ILE A 66 -9.02 -3.62 17.20
CA ILE A 66 -8.89 -4.11 15.81
C ILE A 66 -7.85 -5.21 15.75
N SER A 67 -8.15 -6.27 14.99
CA SER A 67 -7.20 -7.29 14.57
C SER A 67 -6.95 -7.20 13.08
N ILE A 68 -5.75 -6.78 12.68
CA ILE A 68 -5.33 -6.76 11.28
C ILE A 68 -4.79 -8.15 10.93
N LYS A 69 -5.30 -8.76 9.86
CA LYS A 69 -4.93 -10.12 9.42
C LYS A 69 -4.57 -10.16 7.95
N ASN A 70 -3.84 -11.21 7.58
CA ASN A 70 -3.52 -11.53 6.19
C ASN A 70 -2.88 -10.37 5.45
N MET A 71 -1.82 -9.80 6.03
CA MET A 71 -1.15 -8.63 5.49
C MET A 71 -0.67 -8.92 4.07
N SER A 72 -1.28 -8.28 3.12
CA SER A 72 -0.84 -8.16 1.74
C SER A 72 -1.18 -6.75 1.31
N ALA A 73 -0.30 -5.81 1.64
CA ALA A 73 -0.53 -4.37 1.43
C ALA A 73 -0.56 -4.04 -0.08
N ALA A 74 -1.49 -4.68 -0.78
CA ALA A 74 -1.76 -4.45 -2.20
C ALA A 74 -2.53 -3.14 -2.35
N GLY A 75 -1.80 -2.06 -2.44
CA GLY A 75 -2.32 -0.71 -2.64
C GLY A 75 -1.17 0.25 -2.92
N GLY A 76 -1.43 1.41 -3.47
CA GLY A 76 -0.42 2.45 -3.62
C GLY A 76 0.04 2.97 -2.25
N THR A 77 1.27 3.47 -2.17
CA THR A 77 1.85 4.04 -0.95
C THR A 77 0.92 5.06 -0.29
N SER A 78 0.27 5.90 -1.08
CA SER A 78 -0.69 6.90 -0.58
C SER A 78 -1.88 6.28 0.15
N ASN A 79 -2.40 5.15 -0.35
CA ASN A 79 -3.52 4.45 0.27
C ASN A 79 -3.11 3.79 1.59
N LEU A 80 -1.89 3.25 1.64
CA LEU A 80 -1.33 2.68 2.88
C LEU A 80 -1.13 3.74 3.95
N ILE A 81 -0.59 4.90 3.59
CA ILE A 81 -0.43 6.04 4.49
C ILE A 81 -1.79 6.52 5.00
N ALA A 82 -2.78 6.65 4.11
CA ALA A 82 -4.13 7.07 4.51
C ALA A 82 -4.77 6.07 5.49
N LEU A 83 -4.67 4.75 5.22
CA LEU A 83 -5.17 3.72 6.13
C LEU A 83 -4.44 3.74 7.47
N ARG A 84 -3.09 3.85 7.45
CA ARG A 84 -2.28 3.95 8.66
C ARG A 84 -2.70 5.15 9.51
N ASN A 85 -2.92 6.31 8.91
CA ASN A 85 -3.40 7.50 9.61
C ASN A 85 -4.80 7.31 10.21
N GLY A 86 -5.68 6.59 9.52
CA GLY A 86 -6.98 6.19 10.07
C GLY A 86 -6.86 5.29 11.30
N LEU A 87 -5.97 4.30 11.23
CA LEU A 87 -5.67 3.41 12.37
C LEU A 87 -5.00 4.15 13.54
N LYS A 88 -4.14 5.15 13.25
CA LYS A 88 -3.53 6.01 14.27
C LYS A 88 -4.60 6.79 15.04
N LYS A 89 -5.54 7.40 14.33
CA LYS A 89 -6.70 8.07 14.96
C LYS A 89 -7.56 7.11 15.79
N PHE A 90 -7.84 5.91 15.26
CA PHE A 90 -8.55 4.89 16.03
C PHE A 90 -7.83 4.57 17.34
N LYS A 91 -6.50 4.41 17.31
CA LYS A 91 -5.68 4.12 18.49
C LYS A 91 -5.74 5.24 19.56
N GLU A 92 -5.92 6.50 19.16
CA GLU A 92 -6.09 7.63 20.07
C GLU A 92 -7.34 7.49 20.97
N SER A 93 -8.33 6.66 20.59
CA SER A 93 -9.47 6.31 21.45
C SER A 93 -9.12 5.39 22.63
N GLY A 94 -7.88 4.92 22.74
CA GLY A 94 -7.41 4.02 23.80
C GLY A 94 -7.70 2.54 23.53
N LYS A 95 -8.26 2.20 22.36
CA LYS A 95 -8.54 0.83 21.94
C LYS A 95 -7.30 0.20 21.33
N PHE A 96 -7.15 -1.12 21.48
CA PHE A 96 -5.97 -1.81 21.01
C PHE A 96 -6.01 -2.11 19.50
N ILE A 97 -4.83 -2.24 18.90
CA ILE A 97 -4.63 -2.78 17.55
C ILE A 97 -3.62 -3.93 17.65
N LYS A 98 -3.96 -5.08 17.08
CA LYS A 98 -3.06 -6.22 16.92
C LYS A 98 -2.93 -6.58 15.45
N ALA A 99 -1.73 -7.01 15.03
CA ALA A 99 -1.47 -7.44 13.68
C ALA A 99 -0.93 -8.87 13.68
N TYR A 100 -1.43 -9.71 12.77
CA TYR A 100 -0.92 -11.04 12.51
C TYR A 100 -0.80 -11.29 11.01
N SER A 101 0.32 -11.89 10.59
CA SER A 101 0.49 -12.38 9.23
C SER A 101 1.46 -13.57 9.20
N ASP A 102 1.36 -14.38 8.17
CA ASP A 102 2.34 -15.44 7.91
C ASP A 102 3.69 -14.89 7.42
N GLY A 103 3.71 -13.67 6.92
CA GLY A 103 4.91 -12.94 6.54
C GLY A 103 4.60 -11.46 6.35
N TYR A 104 5.63 -10.63 6.42
CA TYR A 104 5.51 -9.18 6.23
C TYR A 104 6.49 -8.71 5.16
N THR A 105 5.99 -8.12 4.09
CA THR A 105 6.79 -7.24 3.25
C THR A 105 7.07 -5.92 3.99
N GLN A 106 7.95 -5.09 3.45
CA GLN A 106 8.22 -3.78 4.03
C GLN A 106 6.97 -2.89 4.11
N ALA A 107 6.10 -2.94 3.10
CA ALA A 107 4.84 -2.21 3.09
C ALA A 107 3.83 -2.75 4.14
N ASP A 108 3.76 -4.08 4.28
CA ASP A 108 2.95 -4.72 5.31
C ASP A 108 3.45 -4.35 6.71
N TYR A 109 4.76 -4.40 6.91
CA TYR A 109 5.35 -4.04 8.20
C TYR A 109 5.14 -2.56 8.55
N PHE A 110 5.24 -1.68 7.57
CA PHE A 110 4.91 -0.26 7.74
C PHE A 110 3.47 -0.07 8.25
N LEU A 111 2.49 -0.77 7.65
CA LEU A 111 1.11 -0.71 8.13
C LEU A 111 0.95 -1.36 9.51
N ALA A 112 1.58 -2.52 9.74
CA ALA A 112 1.49 -3.25 11.00
C ALA A 112 2.16 -2.52 12.17
N SER A 113 3.15 -1.66 11.91
CA SER A 113 3.91 -0.99 12.98
C SER A 113 3.09 -0.03 13.84
N ILE A 114 1.86 0.33 13.42
CA ILE A 114 0.91 1.07 14.25
C ILE A 114 0.31 0.21 15.39
N ALA A 115 0.35 -1.12 15.26
CA ALA A 115 -0.25 -2.05 16.22
C ALA A 115 0.51 -2.05 17.55
N ASP A 116 -0.20 -2.35 18.63
CA ASP A 116 0.38 -2.54 19.97
C ASP A 116 1.19 -3.83 20.07
N SER A 117 0.87 -4.80 19.21
CA SER A 117 1.58 -6.08 19.11
C SER A 117 1.50 -6.60 17.69
N ILE A 118 2.65 -7.02 17.18
CA ILE A 118 2.81 -7.63 15.86
C ILE A 118 3.20 -9.07 16.05
N PHE A 119 2.47 -9.97 15.43
CA PHE A 119 2.74 -11.40 15.43
C PHE A 119 3.04 -11.88 14.03
N VAL A 120 4.02 -12.76 13.92
CA VAL A 120 4.35 -13.45 12.66
C VAL A 120 4.34 -14.95 12.92
N HIS A 121 3.96 -15.73 11.90
CA HIS A 121 4.06 -17.18 11.99
C HIS A 121 5.51 -17.60 12.29
N PRO A 122 5.76 -18.63 13.14
CA PRO A 122 7.14 -19.03 13.50
C PRO A 122 8.07 -19.34 12.32
N GLU A 123 7.50 -19.81 11.19
CA GLU A 123 8.23 -20.07 9.94
C GLU A 123 8.09 -18.92 8.94
N GLY A 124 7.48 -17.80 9.36
CA GLY A 124 7.27 -16.63 8.53
C GLY A 124 8.52 -15.77 8.37
N LEU A 125 8.47 -14.87 7.40
CA LEU A 125 9.56 -13.97 7.08
C LEU A 125 9.10 -12.51 7.24
N VAL A 126 9.96 -11.69 7.84
CA VAL A 126 9.84 -10.22 7.79
C VAL A 126 10.88 -9.70 6.81
N ASP A 127 10.43 -9.20 5.66
CA ASP A 127 11.29 -8.69 4.60
C ASP A 127 11.38 -7.16 4.65
N PHE A 128 12.40 -6.66 5.37
CA PHE A 128 12.64 -5.22 5.55
C PHE A 128 14.02 -4.84 5.01
N ARG A 129 14.10 -4.36 3.76
CA ARG A 129 15.36 -4.18 3.02
C ARG A 129 15.71 -2.71 2.71
N GLY A 130 14.78 -1.80 2.88
CA GLY A 130 14.92 -0.41 2.41
C GLY A 130 14.48 -0.25 0.95
N LEU A 131 14.87 0.88 0.33
CA LEU A 131 14.46 1.24 -1.02
C LEU A 131 15.67 1.31 -1.95
N SER A 132 15.52 0.77 -3.15
CA SER A 132 16.52 0.89 -4.22
C SER A 132 15.83 1.12 -5.57
N ALA A 133 16.55 1.73 -6.50
CA ALA A 133 16.11 1.86 -7.89
C ALA A 133 17.25 1.48 -8.81
N GLU A 134 16.97 0.55 -9.71
CA GLU A 134 17.88 0.12 -10.77
C GLU A 134 17.34 0.53 -12.12
N VAL A 135 18.19 1.11 -12.96
CA VAL A 135 17.84 1.52 -14.32
C VAL A 135 18.78 0.86 -15.31
N MET A 136 18.22 0.07 -16.21
CA MET A 136 18.99 -0.55 -17.29
C MET A 136 19.22 0.46 -18.42
N TYR A 137 20.41 0.40 -19.03
CA TYR A 137 20.81 1.28 -20.15
C TYR A 137 21.03 0.44 -21.40
N TYR A 138 20.46 0.87 -22.51
CA TYR A 138 20.38 0.09 -23.76
C TYR A 138 21.18 0.70 -24.89
N LYS A 139 21.87 1.84 -24.72
CA LYS A 139 22.61 2.51 -25.77
C LYS A 139 23.61 1.61 -26.46
N SER A 140 24.50 0.95 -25.69
CA SER A 140 25.50 0.03 -26.25
C SER A 140 24.87 -1.18 -26.99
N ALA A 141 23.70 -1.67 -26.53
CA ALA A 141 22.98 -2.74 -27.22
C ALA A 141 22.39 -2.26 -28.55
N GLN A 142 21.86 -1.03 -28.59
CA GLN A 142 21.34 -0.41 -29.82
C GLN A 142 22.46 -0.24 -30.85
N GLU A 143 23.61 0.30 -30.46
CA GLU A 143 24.76 0.48 -31.33
C GLU A 143 25.22 -0.85 -31.95
N LYS A 144 25.26 -1.93 -31.16
CA LYS A 144 25.64 -3.29 -31.64
C LYS A 144 24.59 -3.89 -32.57
N SER A 145 23.31 -3.58 -32.40
CA SER A 145 22.22 -4.08 -33.23
C SER A 145 21.98 -3.25 -34.51
N GLY A 146 22.68 -2.11 -34.66
CA GLY A 146 22.48 -1.18 -35.77
C GLY A 146 21.15 -0.40 -35.69
N VAL A 147 20.49 -0.43 -34.53
CA VAL A 147 19.27 0.35 -34.29
C VAL A 147 19.65 1.67 -33.61
N THR A 148 19.16 2.80 -34.12
CA THR A 148 19.36 4.10 -33.49
C THR A 148 18.00 4.65 -33.08
N MET A 149 17.89 5.04 -31.80
CA MET A 149 16.70 5.71 -31.28
C MET A 149 16.92 7.21 -31.30
N GLU A 150 16.08 7.92 -32.06
CA GLU A 150 16.06 9.37 -32.06
C GLU A 150 15.07 9.88 -31.01
N VAL A 151 15.54 10.74 -30.11
CA VAL A 151 14.74 11.24 -28.99
C VAL A 151 14.67 12.75 -29.03
N ILE A 152 13.45 13.26 -29.07
CA ILE A 152 13.16 14.68 -28.95
C ILE A 152 12.77 14.97 -27.48
N ARG A 153 13.64 15.68 -26.76
CA ARG A 153 13.38 16.07 -25.36
C ARG A 153 13.75 17.52 -25.12
N GLN A 154 13.09 18.13 -24.15
CA GLN A 154 13.42 19.46 -23.66
C GLN A 154 13.58 19.44 -22.14
N GLY A 155 14.71 20.00 -21.65
CA GLY A 155 15.04 20.10 -20.24
C GLY A 155 15.89 18.95 -19.68
N LYS A 156 16.60 19.23 -18.58
CA LYS A 156 17.60 18.32 -17.98
C LYS A 156 16.98 17.20 -17.15
N TYR A 157 15.76 17.40 -16.63
CA TYR A 157 15.06 16.43 -15.76
C TYR A 157 14.09 15.52 -16.51
N LYS A 158 14.16 15.46 -17.82
CA LYS A 158 13.43 14.50 -18.66
C LYS A 158 14.20 13.20 -18.78
N SER A 159 14.30 12.45 -17.68
CA SER A 159 15.19 11.29 -17.52
C SER A 159 14.64 10.00 -18.11
N ALA A 160 13.34 9.90 -18.41
CA ALA A 160 12.70 8.68 -18.91
C ALA A 160 13.34 8.10 -20.21
N VAL A 161 14.02 8.92 -20.97
CA VAL A 161 14.69 8.53 -22.23
C VAL A 161 16.19 8.28 -22.09
N GLU A 162 16.77 8.55 -20.93
CA GLU A 162 18.20 8.33 -20.66
C GLU A 162 18.67 6.89 -20.91
N PRO A 163 17.88 5.85 -20.61
CA PRO A 163 18.23 4.47 -20.90
C PRO A 163 18.60 4.20 -22.36
N TYR A 164 18.08 4.99 -23.28
CA TYR A 164 18.35 4.86 -24.71
C TYR A 164 19.45 5.77 -25.23
N LEU A 165 19.78 6.85 -24.50
CA LEU A 165 20.74 7.85 -24.91
C LEU A 165 22.11 7.74 -24.26
N PHE A 166 22.17 7.14 -23.08
CA PHE A 166 23.37 7.06 -22.27
C PHE A 166 23.71 5.63 -21.89
N ASP A 167 24.94 5.41 -21.41
CA ASP A 167 25.38 4.12 -20.86
C ASP A 167 25.27 4.09 -19.33
N LYS A 168 24.95 5.21 -18.70
CA LYS A 168 24.79 5.36 -17.25
C LYS A 168 23.88 6.53 -16.92
N MET A 169 23.39 6.52 -15.70
CA MET A 169 22.55 7.56 -15.13
C MET A 169 23.24 8.92 -15.06
N SER A 170 22.58 9.98 -15.51
CA SER A 170 23.05 11.35 -15.32
C SER A 170 23.02 11.76 -13.85
N ASN A 171 23.75 12.81 -13.50
CA ASN A 171 23.74 13.34 -12.14
C ASN A 171 22.37 13.92 -11.77
N GLU A 172 21.71 14.57 -12.72
CA GLU A 172 20.38 15.13 -12.56
C GLU A 172 19.34 14.04 -12.28
N ASN A 173 19.37 12.94 -13.02
CA ASN A 173 18.49 11.80 -12.79
C ASN A 173 18.77 11.12 -11.46
N ARG A 174 20.05 10.98 -11.09
CA ARG A 174 20.46 10.41 -9.80
C ARG A 174 19.92 11.23 -8.63
N ILE A 175 20.02 12.55 -8.70
CA ILE A 175 19.47 13.44 -7.68
C ILE A 175 17.96 13.27 -7.59
N GLN A 176 17.25 13.27 -8.72
CA GLN A 176 15.81 13.11 -8.77
C GLN A 176 15.35 11.80 -8.15
N ILE A 177 15.95 10.67 -8.56
CA ILE A 177 15.61 9.35 -8.00
C ILE A 177 15.93 9.29 -6.51
N LYS A 178 17.11 9.81 -6.10
CA LYS A 178 17.49 9.83 -4.68
C LYS A 178 16.51 10.64 -3.85
N THR A 179 16.04 11.79 -4.33
CA THR A 179 15.04 12.60 -3.62
C THR A 179 13.74 11.81 -3.46
N ILE A 180 13.21 11.22 -4.53
CA ILE A 180 11.98 10.41 -4.47
C ILE A 180 12.12 9.26 -3.47
N LEU A 181 13.22 8.50 -3.53
CA LEU A 181 13.43 7.38 -2.61
C LEU A 181 13.59 7.87 -1.16
N SER A 182 14.25 9.01 -0.94
CA SER A 182 14.43 9.58 0.40
C SER A 182 13.10 10.06 0.97
N ASP A 183 12.27 10.71 0.17
CA ASP A 183 10.95 11.19 0.62
C ASP A 183 10.05 10.01 1.03
N VAL A 184 9.99 8.96 0.19
CA VAL A 184 9.22 7.76 0.52
C VAL A 184 9.78 7.05 1.76
N TRP A 185 11.11 7.01 1.89
CA TRP A 185 11.75 6.37 3.04
C TRP A 185 11.49 7.14 4.33
N SER A 186 11.60 8.46 4.31
CA SER A 186 11.31 9.30 5.48
C SER A 186 9.87 9.12 5.96
N GLU A 187 8.92 9.04 5.04
CA GLU A 187 7.51 8.75 5.39
C GLU A 187 7.33 7.39 6.10
N MET A 188 8.20 6.42 5.79
CA MET A 188 8.13 5.08 6.41
C MET A 188 8.80 5.01 7.79
N VAL A 189 9.77 5.87 8.09
CA VAL A 189 10.60 5.74 9.31
C VAL A 189 10.42 6.87 10.31
N ASP A 190 9.92 8.03 9.90
CA ASP A 190 9.81 9.22 10.74
C ASP A 190 8.45 9.30 11.48
N ASP A 191 7.53 8.35 11.27
CA ASP A 191 6.20 8.26 11.87
C ASP A 191 6.20 7.18 13.03
#